data_22c21d5e99c0a96df5b6af63f49f36d8
#
_entry.id   22c21d5e99c0a96df5b6af63f49f36d8
#
_cell.length_a   1.000
_cell.length_b   1.000
_cell.length_c   1.000
_cell.angle_alpha   90.00
_cell.angle_beta   90.00
_cell.angle_gamma   90.00
#
_symmetry.space_group_name_H-M   'P 1'
#
loop_
_entity.id
_entity.type
_entity.pdbx_description
1 polymer ?
#
loop_
_entity_poly.entity_id
_entity_poly.type
_entity_poly.pdbx_seq_one_letter_code
_entity_poly.pdbx_strand_id
1 'polypeptide(L)'
;QAFQNAKSENRPALLTYTVAGDNTKKKSLEILKSISNYADICELGFPHNTPIADGGQIQTSAYRALKNGIKINDVFSIVQEFKKIKKNKPIILMGYYNIIYQYGENKFLKKCTKSKVDGLIVVDLPYPENKYFAKKCKKKKISFIQLLAPTTSNSRMKKIIRDSHNMIYYISMLSTTGGKLKVSSKEILKNYYKIKNINKSKNLVIGFGITLKTISALKKADGLVVGSALCKEISKSLRNRQNPVT
;
A
#
# COMPACT_ATOMS: atom_id res chain seq x y z
N GLN A 1 13.62 1.73 -9.94
CA GLN A 1 14.39 2.96 -9.65
C GLN A 1 14.22 3.44 -8.20
N ALA A 2 12.99 3.59 -7.63
CA ALA A 2 12.79 4.06 -6.24
C ALA A 2 13.60 3.24 -5.21
N PHE A 3 13.53 1.91 -5.28
CA PHE A 3 14.33 1.03 -4.40
C PHE A 3 15.84 1.14 -4.63
N GLN A 4 16.28 1.34 -5.87
CA GLN A 4 17.70 1.52 -6.18
C GLN A 4 18.23 2.83 -5.59
N ASN A 5 17.47 3.92 -5.73
CA ASN A 5 17.82 5.21 -5.15
C ASN A 5 17.93 5.13 -3.61
N ALA A 6 16.92 4.55 -2.94
CA ALA A 6 16.98 4.37 -1.49
C ALA A 6 18.18 3.51 -1.06
N LYS A 7 18.49 2.44 -1.80
CA LYS A 7 19.64 1.58 -1.54
C LYS A 7 20.96 2.31 -1.72
N SER A 8 21.12 3.17 -2.72
CA SER A 8 22.34 3.99 -2.89
C SER A 8 22.55 4.99 -1.74
N GLU A 9 21.46 5.37 -1.07
CA GLU A 9 21.47 6.20 0.14
C GLU A 9 21.59 5.38 1.45
N ASN A 10 21.86 4.07 1.36
CA ASN A 10 21.97 3.14 2.50
C ASN A 10 20.74 3.14 3.44
N ARG A 11 19.56 3.31 2.90
CA ARG A 11 18.30 3.27 3.64
C ARG A 11 17.25 2.39 2.96
N PRO A 12 16.23 1.91 3.71
CA PRO A 12 15.05 1.32 3.10
C PRO A 12 14.26 2.36 2.29
N ALA A 13 13.60 1.93 1.23
CA ALA A 13 12.62 2.77 0.56
C ALA A 13 11.45 3.08 1.51
N LEU A 14 11.03 4.34 1.59
CA LEU A 14 9.86 4.75 2.36
C LEU A 14 8.62 4.71 1.48
N LEU A 15 7.68 3.85 1.85
CA LEU A 15 6.34 3.82 1.25
C LEU A 15 5.36 4.46 2.23
N THR A 16 4.47 5.29 1.73
CA THR A 16 3.46 5.97 2.56
C THR A 16 2.07 5.63 2.06
N TYR A 17 1.18 5.27 2.99
CA TYR A 17 -0.21 4.95 2.67
C TYR A 17 -1.15 6.03 3.22
N THR A 18 -2.09 6.48 2.36
CA THR A 18 -3.22 7.32 2.75
C THR A 18 -4.48 6.87 2.02
N VAL A 19 -5.65 7.25 2.53
CA VAL A 19 -6.94 6.92 1.89
C VAL A 19 -7.37 8.05 0.98
N ALA A 20 -7.74 7.70 -0.26
CA ALA A 20 -8.26 8.65 -1.24
C ALA A 20 -9.56 9.29 -0.75
N GLY A 21 -9.63 10.61 -0.80
CA GLY A 21 -10.81 11.36 -0.40
C GLY A 21 -11.00 11.49 1.11
N ASP A 22 -10.03 11.08 1.94
CA ASP A 22 -10.09 11.32 3.38
C ASP A 22 -10.24 12.83 3.64
N ASN A 23 -11.33 13.21 4.30
CA ASN A 23 -11.89 14.55 4.42
C ASN A 23 -12.56 15.05 3.11
N THR A 24 -11.78 15.52 2.13
CA THR A 24 -12.26 15.93 0.81
C THR A 24 -11.29 15.46 -0.28
N LYS A 25 -11.76 15.41 -1.53
CA LYS A 25 -10.91 15.11 -2.69
C LYS A 25 -9.72 16.07 -2.80
N LYS A 26 -9.96 17.39 -2.60
CA LYS A 26 -8.91 18.42 -2.64
C LYS A 26 -7.90 18.21 -1.53
N LYS A 27 -8.36 18.03 -0.29
CA LYS A 27 -7.50 17.83 0.87
C LYS A 27 -6.67 16.54 0.77
N SER A 28 -7.27 15.45 0.30
CA SER A 28 -6.56 14.21 0.04
C SER A 28 -5.43 14.36 -0.98
N LEU A 29 -5.65 15.16 -2.04
CA LEU A 29 -4.60 15.46 -3.01
C LEU A 29 -3.49 16.32 -2.41
N GLU A 30 -3.81 17.32 -1.58
CA GLU A 30 -2.83 18.16 -0.88
C GLU A 30 -1.96 17.33 0.06
N ILE A 31 -2.58 16.45 0.86
CA ILE A 31 -1.87 15.50 1.75
C ILE A 31 -0.93 14.61 0.93
N LEU A 32 -1.43 13.98 -0.14
CA LEU A 32 -0.64 13.11 -1.00
C LEU A 32 0.58 13.85 -1.60
N LYS A 33 0.39 15.11 -2.04
CA LYS A 33 1.49 15.94 -2.54
C LYS A 33 2.53 16.23 -1.46
N SER A 34 2.12 16.64 -0.26
CA SER A 34 3.01 16.95 0.85
C SER A 34 3.83 15.72 1.25
N ILE A 35 3.18 14.58 1.51
CA ILE A 35 3.85 13.33 1.90
C ILE A 35 4.80 12.83 0.80
N SER A 36 4.46 13.03 -0.47
CA SER A 36 5.29 12.58 -1.60
C SER A 36 6.66 13.23 -1.69
N ASN A 37 6.90 14.34 -0.98
CA ASN A 37 8.23 14.96 -0.91
C ASN A 37 9.21 14.10 -0.12
N TYR A 38 8.72 13.29 0.81
CA TYR A 38 9.50 12.43 1.71
C TYR A 38 9.45 10.96 1.30
N ALA A 39 8.36 10.53 0.67
CA ALA A 39 8.18 9.14 0.26
C ALA A 39 8.91 8.80 -1.04
N ASP A 40 9.44 7.60 -1.13
CA ASP A 40 9.96 7.04 -2.39
C ASP A 40 8.83 6.52 -3.27
N ILE A 41 7.78 5.96 -2.66
CA ILE A 41 6.59 5.43 -3.32
C ILE A 41 5.35 5.86 -2.51
N CYS A 42 4.30 6.28 -3.19
CA CYS A 42 3.03 6.59 -2.54
C CYS A 42 2.03 5.44 -2.76
N GLU A 43 1.36 5.04 -1.69
CA GLU A 43 0.22 4.12 -1.74
C GLU A 43 -1.06 4.91 -1.45
N LEU A 44 -2.05 4.77 -2.32
CA LEU A 44 -3.35 5.44 -2.19
C LEU A 44 -4.45 4.38 -2.12
N GLY A 45 -5.09 4.27 -0.95
CA GLY A 45 -6.20 3.37 -0.73
C GLY A 45 -7.49 3.89 -1.38
N PHE A 46 -8.17 3.07 -2.17
CA PHE A 46 -9.55 3.36 -2.56
C PHE A 46 -10.50 2.80 -1.48
N PRO A 47 -11.34 3.67 -0.86
CA PRO A 47 -12.08 3.31 0.34
C PRO A 47 -13.14 2.24 0.06
N HIS A 48 -13.36 1.37 1.04
CA HIS A 48 -14.36 0.32 1.05
C HIS A 48 -15.20 0.40 2.33
N ASN A 49 -16.47 0.02 2.26
CA ASN A 49 -17.38 0.07 3.40
C ASN A 49 -17.16 -1.06 4.42
N THR A 50 -16.54 -2.16 3.99
CA THR A 50 -16.26 -3.32 4.86
C THR A 50 -14.77 -3.68 4.76
N PRO A 51 -13.87 -2.82 5.29
CA PRO A 51 -12.42 -2.97 5.11
C PRO A 51 -11.82 -3.93 6.15
N ILE A 52 -12.14 -5.22 6.05
CA ILE A 52 -11.81 -6.27 7.02
C ILE A 52 -10.30 -6.49 7.24
N ALA A 53 -9.47 -6.14 6.24
CA ALA A 53 -8.02 -6.27 6.33
C ALA A 53 -7.35 -5.02 6.92
N ASP A 54 -8.09 -3.93 7.13
CA ASP A 54 -7.54 -2.64 7.56
C ASP A 54 -7.63 -2.45 9.06
N GLY A 55 -6.63 -1.80 9.65
CA GLY A 55 -6.66 -1.37 11.04
C GLY A 55 -7.59 -0.17 11.28
N GLY A 56 -8.05 0.04 12.52
CA GLY A 56 -9.08 1.03 12.87
C GLY A 56 -8.80 2.46 12.40
N GLN A 57 -7.54 2.89 12.29
CA GLN A 57 -7.20 4.22 11.79
C GLN A 57 -7.48 4.35 10.28
N ILE A 58 -7.18 3.30 9.52
CA ILE A 58 -7.45 3.23 8.08
C ILE A 58 -8.96 3.11 7.85
N GLN A 59 -9.67 2.28 8.64
CA GLN A 59 -11.13 2.16 8.61
C GLN A 59 -11.80 3.51 8.84
N THR A 60 -11.34 4.27 9.85
CA THR A 60 -11.85 5.61 10.16
C THR A 60 -11.64 6.58 8.99
N SER A 61 -10.48 6.53 8.35
CA SER A 61 -10.18 7.34 7.16
C SER A 61 -11.07 6.96 5.97
N ALA A 62 -11.26 5.66 5.73
CA ALA A 62 -12.16 5.14 4.68
C ALA A 62 -13.61 5.56 4.94
N TYR A 63 -14.09 5.46 6.17
CA TYR A 63 -15.43 5.90 6.56
C TYR A 63 -15.63 7.40 6.27
N ARG A 64 -14.67 8.28 6.66
CA ARG A 64 -14.76 9.71 6.36
C ARG A 64 -14.83 9.99 4.86
N ALA A 65 -14.01 9.30 4.07
CA ALA A 65 -14.01 9.43 2.62
C ALA A 65 -15.38 9.03 2.02
N LEU A 66 -15.91 7.88 2.40
CA LEU A 66 -17.21 7.40 1.92
C LEU A 66 -18.36 8.30 2.35
N LYS A 67 -18.37 8.77 3.61
CA LYS A 67 -19.36 9.73 4.11
C LYS A 67 -19.38 11.02 3.30
N ASN A 68 -18.23 11.44 2.79
CA ASN A 68 -18.08 12.62 1.93
C ASN A 68 -18.31 12.30 0.43
N GLY A 69 -18.85 11.12 0.11
CA GLY A 69 -19.30 10.77 -1.23
C GLY A 69 -18.21 10.43 -2.23
N ILE A 70 -16.98 10.10 -1.77
CA ILE A 70 -15.90 9.71 -2.68
C ILE A 70 -16.27 8.45 -3.48
N LYS A 71 -16.00 8.48 -4.76
CA LYS A 71 -16.23 7.37 -5.69
C LYS A 71 -14.93 6.94 -6.34
N ILE A 72 -14.89 5.73 -6.90
CA ILE A 72 -13.68 5.21 -7.56
C ILE A 72 -13.18 6.10 -8.71
N ASN A 73 -14.06 6.81 -9.41
CA ASN A 73 -13.65 7.78 -10.43
C ASN A 73 -12.91 8.98 -9.83
N ASP A 74 -13.22 9.39 -8.60
CA ASP A 74 -12.51 10.45 -7.90
C ASP A 74 -11.10 10.02 -7.51
N VAL A 75 -10.92 8.74 -7.14
CA VAL A 75 -9.59 8.18 -6.88
C VAL A 75 -8.71 8.30 -8.12
N PHE A 76 -9.21 7.92 -9.29
CA PHE A 76 -8.48 8.11 -10.55
C PHE A 76 -8.17 9.58 -10.84
N SER A 77 -9.11 10.48 -10.55
CA SER A 77 -8.89 11.91 -10.74
C SER A 77 -7.79 12.44 -9.81
N ILE A 78 -7.77 12.01 -8.53
CA ILE A 78 -6.70 12.37 -7.57
C ILE A 78 -5.35 11.91 -8.10
N VAL A 79 -5.25 10.67 -8.61
CA VAL A 79 -4.00 10.15 -9.20
C VAL A 79 -3.57 10.96 -10.41
N GLN A 80 -4.51 11.31 -11.30
CA GLN A 80 -4.21 12.12 -12.50
C GLN A 80 -3.66 13.49 -12.14
N GLU A 81 -4.31 14.20 -11.20
CA GLU A 81 -3.84 15.51 -10.72
C GLU A 81 -2.49 15.40 -10.00
N PHE A 82 -2.31 14.36 -9.20
CA PHE A 82 -1.02 14.08 -8.56
C PHE A 82 0.09 13.87 -9.61
N LYS A 83 -0.16 13.06 -10.63
CA LYS A 83 0.83 12.76 -11.69
C LYS A 83 1.13 13.93 -12.61
N LYS A 84 0.27 14.94 -12.72
CA LYS A 84 0.60 16.20 -13.42
C LYS A 84 1.75 16.93 -12.73
N ILE A 85 1.78 16.91 -11.39
CA ILE A 85 2.76 17.64 -10.56
C ILE A 85 3.97 16.77 -10.23
N LYS A 86 3.74 15.53 -9.85
CA LYS A 86 4.75 14.54 -9.43
C LYS A 86 4.87 13.42 -10.46
N LYS A 87 5.21 13.77 -11.71
CA LYS A 87 5.20 12.88 -12.89
C LYS A 87 5.94 11.57 -12.68
N ASN A 88 7.10 11.61 -12.04
CA ASN A 88 7.99 10.45 -11.85
C ASN A 88 7.82 9.75 -10.49
N LYS A 89 6.96 10.27 -9.58
CA LYS A 89 6.71 9.65 -8.28
C LYS A 89 5.85 8.39 -8.47
N PRO A 90 6.32 7.20 -8.11
CA PRO A 90 5.52 5.99 -8.20
C PRO A 90 4.28 6.07 -7.31
N ILE A 91 3.15 5.60 -7.83
CA ILE A 91 1.89 5.51 -7.09
C ILE A 91 1.26 4.12 -7.25
N ILE A 92 0.92 3.52 -6.13
CA ILE A 92 0.26 2.22 -6.02
C ILE A 92 -1.17 2.45 -5.53
N LEU A 93 -2.16 1.87 -6.19
CA LEU A 93 -3.51 1.81 -5.63
C LEU A 93 -3.69 0.54 -4.81
N MET A 94 -4.31 0.68 -3.64
CA MET A 94 -4.58 -0.44 -2.73
C MET A 94 -6.07 -0.48 -2.37
N GLY A 95 -6.66 -1.67 -2.37
CA GLY A 95 -8.04 -1.83 -1.95
C GLY A 95 -8.59 -3.24 -2.17
N TYR A 96 -9.91 -3.32 -2.30
CA TYR A 96 -10.66 -4.58 -2.29
C TYR A 96 -11.15 -4.95 -3.69
N TYR A 97 -11.13 -6.25 -3.98
CA TYR A 97 -11.45 -6.78 -5.31
C TYR A 97 -12.90 -6.53 -5.72
N ASN A 98 -13.83 -6.53 -4.78
CA ASN A 98 -15.24 -6.27 -5.10
C ASN A 98 -15.44 -4.93 -5.84
N ILE A 99 -14.73 -3.87 -5.46
CA ILE A 99 -14.80 -2.57 -6.15
C ILE A 99 -14.28 -2.68 -7.59
N ILE A 100 -13.21 -3.43 -7.80
CA ILE A 100 -12.62 -3.67 -9.12
C ILE A 100 -13.58 -4.49 -9.97
N TYR A 101 -14.18 -5.54 -9.39
CA TYR A 101 -15.12 -6.42 -10.05
C TYR A 101 -16.38 -5.65 -10.50
N GLN A 102 -16.99 -4.89 -9.61
CA GLN A 102 -18.18 -4.07 -9.91
C GLN A 102 -17.90 -2.96 -10.95
N TYR A 103 -16.71 -2.39 -10.95
CA TYR A 103 -16.29 -1.42 -11.96
C TYR A 103 -16.04 -2.07 -13.34
N GLY A 104 -15.78 -3.37 -13.33
CA GLY A 104 -15.31 -4.17 -14.48
C GLY A 104 -13.79 -4.11 -14.62
N GLU A 105 -13.13 -5.27 -14.44
CA GLU A 105 -11.65 -5.37 -14.41
C GLU A 105 -10.96 -4.67 -15.58
N ASN A 106 -11.42 -4.89 -16.80
CA ASN A 106 -10.81 -4.31 -18.01
C ASN A 106 -10.95 -2.79 -18.03
N LYS A 107 -12.10 -2.27 -17.61
CA LYS A 107 -12.38 -0.84 -17.50
C LYS A 107 -11.53 -0.21 -16.40
N PHE A 108 -11.40 -0.87 -15.25
CA PHE A 108 -10.57 -0.47 -14.14
C PHE A 108 -9.10 -0.37 -14.57
N LEU A 109 -8.55 -1.42 -15.18
CA LEU A 109 -7.17 -1.44 -15.65
C LEU A 109 -6.90 -0.40 -16.75
N LYS A 110 -7.86 -0.16 -17.65
CA LYS A 110 -7.77 0.92 -18.64
C LYS A 110 -7.69 2.30 -17.95
N LYS A 111 -8.47 2.51 -16.89
CA LYS A 111 -8.41 3.75 -16.08
C LYS A 111 -7.09 3.85 -15.32
N CYS A 112 -6.58 2.77 -14.70
CA CYS A 112 -5.26 2.75 -14.07
C CYS A 112 -4.16 3.18 -15.04
N THR A 113 -4.13 2.61 -16.26
CA THR A 113 -3.16 2.98 -17.29
C THR A 113 -3.27 4.46 -17.67
N LYS A 114 -4.51 4.95 -17.92
CA LYS A 114 -4.75 6.37 -18.27
C LYS A 114 -4.32 7.32 -17.16
N SER A 115 -4.49 6.91 -15.90
CA SER A 115 -4.09 7.69 -14.71
C SER A 115 -2.61 7.50 -14.33
N LYS A 116 -1.85 6.67 -15.06
CA LYS A 116 -0.44 6.36 -14.79
C LYS A 116 -0.23 5.74 -13.39
N VAL A 117 -1.11 4.82 -13.01
CA VAL A 117 -0.93 3.97 -11.82
C VAL A 117 0.19 2.98 -12.10
N ASP A 118 1.18 2.89 -11.20
CA ASP A 118 2.37 2.03 -11.37
C ASP A 118 2.14 0.62 -10.83
N GLY A 119 1.28 0.47 -9.80
CA GLY A 119 1.03 -0.83 -9.19
C GLY A 119 -0.35 -0.94 -8.53
N LEU A 120 -0.73 -2.18 -8.24
CA LEU A 120 -1.97 -2.53 -7.53
C LEU A 120 -1.69 -3.51 -6.42
N ILE A 121 -2.28 -3.26 -5.25
CA ILE A 121 -2.43 -4.20 -4.13
C ILE A 121 -3.92 -4.48 -3.97
N VAL A 122 -4.31 -5.75 -4.08
CA VAL A 122 -5.69 -6.20 -3.86
C VAL A 122 -5.68 -7.13 -2.67
N VAL A 123 -6.20 -6.63 -1.54
CA VAL A 123 -5.97 -7.24 -0.22
C VAL A 123 -6.74 -8.54 0.00
N ASP A 124 -7.85 -8.72 -0.69
CA ASP A 124 -8.78 -9.85 -0.59
C ASP A 124 -8.77 -10.77 -1.83
N LEU A 125 -7.77 -10.61 -2.70
CA LEU A 125 -7.58 -11.49 -3.87
C LEU A 125 -6.24 -12.25 -3.74
N PRO A 126 -6.21 -13.36 -2.98
CA PRO A 126 -4.99 -14.11 -2.69
C PRO A 126 -4.51 -14.96 -3.88
N TYR A 127 -3.29 -15.48 -3.76
CA TYR A 127 -2.77 -16.51 -4.68
C TYR A 127 -3.43 -17.88 -4.32
N PRO A 128 -3.84 -18.73 -5.30
CA PRO A 128 -3.61 -18.58 -6.75
C PRO A 128 -4.73 -17.85 -7.50
N GLU A 129 -5.81 -17.44 -6.85
CA GLU A 129 -7.02 -16.84 -7.43
C GLU A 129 -6.68 -15.55 -8.20
N ASN A 130 -5.69 -14.82 -7.73
CA ASN A 130 -5.23 -13.57 -8.36
C ASN A 130 -4.48 -13.75 -9.69
N LYS A 131 -4.07 -14.97 -10.08
CA LYS A 131 -3.22 -15.21 -11.26
C LYS A 131 -3.77 -14.60 -12.54
N TYR A 132 -5.07 -14.77 -12.77
CA TYR A 132 -5.72 -14.24 -13.96
C TYR A 132 -5.69 -12.71 -14.00
N PHE A 133 -6.07 -12.08 -12.90
CA PHE A 133 -6.04 -10.62 -12.77
C PHE A 133 -4.61 -10.06 -12.82
N ALA A 134 -3.65 -10.69 -12.14
CA ALA A 134 -2.24 -10.32 -12.19
C ALA A 134 -1.67 -10.39 -13.63
N LYS A 135 -2.07 -11.39 -14.43
CA LYS A 135 -1.71 -11.48 -15.86
C LYS A 135 -2.28 -10.32 -16.68
N LYS A 136 -3.53 -9.89 -16.38
CA LYS A 136 -4.12 -8.69 -17.00
C LYS A 136 -3.35 -7.43 -16.63
N CYS A 137 -2.98 -7.27 -15.34
CA CYS A 137 -2.15 -6.15 -14.88
C CYS A 137 -0.81 -6.10 -15.63
N LYS A 138 -0.11 -7.24 -15.74
CA LYS A 138 1.17 -7.34 -16.45
C LYS A 138 1.07 -6.89 -17.90
N LYS A 139 0.01 -7.30 -18.62
CA LYS A 139 -0.26 -6.87 -20.01
C LYS A 139 -0.43 -5.35 -20.14
N LYS A 140 -0.90 -4.69 -19.06
CA LYS A 140 -1.05 -3.23 -18.99
C LYS A 140 0.14 -2.51 -18.38
N LYS A 141 1.26 -3.21 -18.13
CA LYS A 141 2.47 -2.69 -17.47
C LYS A 141 2.21 -2.15 -16.05
N ILE A 142 1.18 -2.68 -15.38
CA ILE A 142 0.85 -2.38 -13.99
C ILE A 142 1.41 -3.50 -13.13
N SER A 143 2.20 -3.16 -12.10
CA SER A 143 2.75 -4.15 -11.17
C SER A 143 1.64 -4.65 -10.23
N PHE A 144 1.29 -5.94 -10.32
CA PHE A 144 0.43 -6.57 -9.31
C PHE A 144 1.33 -7.03 -8.15
N ILE A 145 1.12 -6.44 -6.97
CA ILE A 145 1.96 -6.66 -5.80
C ILE A 145 1.35 -7.78 -4.97
N GLN A 146 2.12 -8.86 -4.82
CA GLN A 146 1.71 -10.03 -4.04
C GLN A 146 1.91 -9.77 -2.54
N LEU A 147 0.96 -10.29 -1.74
CA LEU A 147 1.00 -10.23 -0.29
C LEU A 147 1.50 -11.55 0.29
N LEU A 148 2.37 -11.47 1.28
CA LEU A 148 2.82 -12.58 2.11
C LEU A 148 2.51 -12.28 3.57
N ALA A 149 2.06 -13.28 4.31
CA ALA A 149 1.79 -13.20 5.74
C ALA A 149 2.65 -14.21 6.51
N PRO A 150 2.83 -14.05 7.83
CA PRO A 150 3.53 -15.04 8.66
C PRO A 150 2.94 -16.45 8.57
N THR A 151 1.65 -16.55 8.30
CA THR A 151 0.90 -17.81 8.11
C THR A 151 1.07 -18.44 6.74
N THR A 152 1.74 -17.77 5.79
CA THR A 152 1.95 -18.33 4.44
C THR A 152 2.92 -19.51 4.50
N SER A 153 2.46 -20.70 4.10
CA SER A 153 3.29 -21.91 4.07
C SER A 153 4.49 -21.77 3.12
N ASN A 154 5.58 -22.48 3.40
CA ASN A 154 6.80 -22.40 2.60
C ASN A 154 6.59 -22.74 1.12
N SER A 155 5.78 -23.76 0.83
CA SER A 155 5.47 -24.18 -0.54
C SER A 155 4.70 -23.08 -1.29
N ARG A 156 3.69 -22.48 -0.64
CA ARG A 156 2.89 -21.36 -1.20
C ARG A 156 3.76 -20.12 -1.37
N MET A 157 4.61 -19.79 -0.41
CA MET A 157 5.53 -18.67 -0.45
C MET A 157 6.46 -18.73 -1.66
N LYS A 158 7.08 -19.90 -1.93
CA LYS A 158 7.94 -20.11 -3.12
C LYS A 158 7.19 -19.85 -4.43
N LYS A 159 5.94 -20.35 -4.54
CA LYS A 159 5.08 -20.12 -5.72
C LYS A 159 4.74 -18.64 -5.91
N ILE A 160 4.32 -17.97 -4.85
CA ILE A 160 3.99 -16.54 -4.88
C ILE A 160 5.20 -15.71 -5.30
N ILE A 161 6.39 -15.96 -4.72
CA ILE A 161 7.60 -15.21 -5.02
C ILE A 161 8.04 -15.43 -6.47
N ARG A 162 7.98 -16.66 -6.98
CA ARG A 162 8.28 -16.96 -8.38
C ARG A 162 7.38 -16.19 -9.34
N ASP A 163 6.08 -16.15 -9.06
CA ASP A 163 5.06 -15.56 -9.95
C ASP A 163 4.88 -14.04 -9.72
N SER A 164 5.55 -13.47 -8.69
CA SER A 164 5.47 -12.03 -8.36
C SER A 164 6.25 -11.16 -9.36
N HIS A 165 5.84 -9.90 -9.45
CA HIS A 165 6.63 -8.84 -10.11
C HIS A 165 7.84 -8.45 -9.23
N ASN A 166 8.36 -7.24 -9.39
CA ASN A 166 9.58 -6.79 -8.72
C ASN A 166 9.42 -6.52 -7.22
N MET A 167 8.20 -6.26 -6.75
CA MET A 167 7.89 -5.94 -5.36
C MET A 167 6.95 -6.99 -4.75
N ILE A 168 7.23 -7.34 -3.52
CA ILE A 168 6.42 -8.21 -2.66
C ILE A 168 6.17 -7.46 -1.36
N TYR A 169 4.97 -7.56 -0.85
CA TYR A 169 4.55 -6.92 0.39
C TYR A 169 4.41 -7.97 1.50
N TYR A 170 5.23 -7.87 2.53
CA TYR A 170 5.15 -8.73 3.70
C TYR A 170 4.34 -8.05 4.81
N ILE A 171 3.19 -8.64 5.15
CA ILE A 171 2.33 -8.22 6.24
C ILE A 171 2.96 -8.77 7.52
N SER A 172 3.60 -7.92 8.33
CA SER A 172 4.39 -8.35 9.48
C SER A 172 3.59 -8.68 10.73
N MET A 173 2.29 -8.39 10.74
CA MET A 173 1.40 -8.61 11.89
C MET A 173 0.19 -9.43 11.51
N LEU A 174 -0.19 -10.37 12.39
CA LEU A 174 -1.51 -10.98 12.41
C LEU A 174 -2.37 -10.14 13.36
N SER A 175 -3.21 -9.29 12.84
CA SER A 175 -4.26 -8.63 13.61
C SER A 175 -5.50 -9.52 13.55
N THR A 176 -5.71 -10.35 14.56
CA THR A 176 -7.04 -10.89 14.81
C THR A 176 -7.88 -9.86 15.56
N THR A 177 -9.15 -9.78 15.22
CA THR A 177 -10.14 -8.96 15.94
C THR A 177 -9.99 -9.15 17.46
N GLY A 178 -9.47 -8.14 18.17
CA GLY A 178 -9.36 -8.12 19.62
C GLY A 178 -8.02 -8.50 20.24
N GLY A 179 -7.04 -9.04 19.51
CA GLY A 179 -5.75 -9.46 20.06
C GLY A 179 -4.56 -8.70 19.43
N LYS A 180 -3.85 -7.91 20.22
CA LYS A 180 -2.55 -7.33 19.85
C LYS A 180 -1.46 -8.40 20.02
N LEU A 181 -1.30 -9.31 19.10
CA LEU A 181 -0.07 -10.10 19.02
C LEU A 181 1.06 -9.15 18.56
N LYS A 182 1.82 -8.67 19.54
CA LYS A 182 3.05 -7.89 19.29
C LYS A 182 4.13 -8.81 18.78
N VAL A 183 4.27 -8.91 17.48
CA VAL A 183 5.43 -9.57 16.86
C VAL A 183 6.66 -8.69 17.10
N SER A 184 7.74 -9.26 17.63
CA SER A 184 8.97 -8.51 17.86
C SER A 184 9.66 -8.14 16.54
N SER A 185 10.40 -7.02 16.52
CA SER A 185 11.19 -6.63 15.34
C SER A 185 12.19 -7.73 14.91
N LYS A 186 12.71 -8.50 15.88
CA LYS A 186 13.59 -9.64 15.63
C LYS A 186 12.88 -10.74 14.83
N GLU A 187 11.64 -11.05 15.18
CA GLU A 187 10.84 -12.06 14.46
C GLU A 187 10.43 -11.57 13.08
N ILE A 188 10.06 -10.30 12.95
CA ILE A 188 9.78 -9.67 11.65
C ILE A 188 10.99 -9.81 10.73
N LEU A 189 12.20 -9.49 11.20
CA LEU A 189 13.44 -9.63 10.42
C LEU A 189 13.77 -11.08 10.10
N LYS A 190 13.56 -12.02 11.03
CA LYS A 190 13.74 -13.46 10.76
C LYS A 190 12.87 -13.89 9.57
N ASN A 191 11.60 -13.54 9.56
CA ASN A 191 10.69 -13.85 8.47
C ASN A 191 11.06 -13.09 7.18
N TYR A 192 11.45 -11.82 7.28
CA TYR A 192 11.96 -11.05 6.15
C TYR A 192 13.12 -11.76 5.46
N TYR A 193 14.15 -12.17 6.20
CA TYR A 193 15.31 -12.87 5.62
C TYR A 193 14.94 -14.25 5.06
N LYS A 194 14.04 -14.97 5.70
CA LYS A 194 13.50 -16.23 5.18
C LYS A 194 12.87 -16.05 3.80
N ILE A 195 12.05 -15.01 3.62
CA ILE A 195 11.42 -14.66 2.34
C ILE A 195 12.47 -14.21 1.33
N LYS A 196 13.36 -13.30 1.75
CA LYS A 196 14.39 -12.71 0.89
C LYS A 196 15.37 -13.75 0.35
N ASN A 197 15.69 -14.78 1.13
CA ASN A 197 16.57 -15.87 0.71
C ASN A 197 15.99 -16.76 -0.39
N ILE A 198 14.67 -16.77 -0.59
CA ILE A 198 14.05 -17.50 -1.71
C ILE A 198 14.36 -16.81 -3.04
N ASN A 199 14.34 -15.47 -3.06
CA ASN A 199 14.73 -14.69 -4.24
C ASN A 199 15.26 -13.32 -3.84
N LYS A 200 16.57 -13.16 -3.87
CA LYS A 200 17.26 -11.92 -3.47
C LYS A 200 17.02 -10.75 -4.42
N SER A 201 16.61 -11.00 -5.66
CA SER A 201 16.38 -9.94 -6.66
C SER A 201 15.06 -9.19 -6.45
N LYS A 202 14.11 -9.76 -5.70
CA LYS A 202 12.83 -9.13 -5.42
C LYS A 202 12.96 -8.08 -4.32
N ASN A 203 12.30 -6.94 -4.47
CA ASN A 203 12.18 -5.94 -3.41
C ASN A 203 11.11 -6.38 -2.42
N LEU A 204 11.49 -6.65 -1.19
CA LEU A 204 10.60 -7.08 -0.12
C LEU A 204 10.30 -5.92 0.82
N VAL A 205 9.05 -5.49 0.84
CA VAL A 205 8.58 -4.38 1.66
C VAL A 205 7.90 -4.91 2.91
N ILE A 206 8.19 -4.33 4.06
CA ILE A 206 7.52 -4.65 5.32
C ILE A 206 6.41 -3.63 5.56
N GLY A 207 5.18 -4.11 5.63
CA GLY A 207 4.01 -3.33 6.04
C GLY A 207 3.47 -3.78 7.39
N PHE A 208 2.75 -2.90 8.07
CA PHE A 208 2.21 -3.02 9.41
C PHE A 208 3.24 -2.94 10.55
N GLY A 209 2.82 -2.32 11.65
CA GLY A 209 3.64 -2.21 12.86
C GLY A 209 4.86 -1.29 12.75
N ILE A 210 5.00 -0.54 11.66
CA ILE A 210 6.08 0.42 11.50
C ILE A 210 5.76 1.66 12.34
N THR A 211 6.61 1.91 13.34
CA THR A 211 6.54 3.04 14.26
C THR A 211 7.94 3.61 14.48
N LEU A 212 8.03 4.78 15.09
CA LEU A 212 9.32 5.37 15.46
C LEU A 212 10.18 4.43 16.32
N LYS A 213 9.53 3.55 17.13
CA LYS A 213 10.23 2.56 17.96
C LYS A 213 10.77 1.35 17.18
N THR A 214 10.14 0.99 16.07
CA THR A 214 10.50 -0.22 15.30
C THR A 214 11.32 0.08 14.05
N ILE A 215 11.29 1.32 13.56
CA ILE A 215 11.91 1.69 12.28
C ILE A 215 13.43 1.46 12.28
N SER A 216 14.13 1.79 13.38
CA SER A 216 15.57 1.61 13.49
C SER A 216 15.98 0.14 13.41
N ALA A 217 15.22 -0.75 14.01
CA ALA A 217 15.44 -2.19 13.96
C ALA A 217 15.19 -2.77 12.55
N LEU A 218 14.29 -2.17 11.77
CA LEU A 218 13.87 -2.68 10.46
C LEU A 218 14.60 -2.00 9.29
N LYS A 219 15.57 -1.13 9.54
CA LYS A 219 16.32 -0.37 8.51
C LYS A 219 17.05 -1.22 7.46
N LYS A 220 17.23 -2.53 7.71
CA LYS A 220 17.82 -3.48 6.76
C LYS A 220 16.85 -4.03 5.70
N ALA A 221 15.56 -3.72 5.80
CA ALA A 221 14.58 -4.10 4.79
C ALA A 221 14.77 -3.33 3.48
N ASP A 222 14.28 -3.88 2.36
CA ASP A 222 14.30 -3.15 1.08
C ASP A 222 13.34 -1.94 1.11
N GLY A 223 12.25 -2.02 1.88
CA GLY A 223 11.31 -0.93 2.06
C GLY A 223 10.41 -1.11 3.27
N LEU A 224 9.91 0.00 3.78
CA LEU A 224 9.01 0.09 4.94
C LEU A 224 7.79 0.91 4.58
N VAL A 225 6.60 0.43 5.01
CA VAL A 225 5.33 1.14 4.77
C VAL A 225 4.82 1.80 6.03
N VAL A 226 4.54 3.09 5.96
CA VAL A 226 3.90 3.88 7.01
C VAL A 226 2.50 4.27 6.54
N GLY A 227 1.48 3.70 7.17
CA GLY A 227 0.07 3.97 6.84
C GLY A 227 -0.75 4.41 8.04
N SER A 228 -0.99 3.50 8.99
CA SER A 228 -1.84 3.77 10.16
C SER A 228 -1.39 4.99 10.98
N ALA A 229 -0.08 5.26 11.08
CA ALA A 229 0.44 6.43 11.77
C ALA A 229 0.03 7.72 11.04
N LEU A 230 0.13 7.78 9.71
CA LEU A 230 -0.30 8.93 8.91
C LEU A 230 -1.81 9.14 9.02
N CYS A 231 -2.60 8.07 8.86
CA CYS A 231 -4.06 8.16 9.02
C CYS A 231 -4.46 8.65 10.43
N LYS A 232 -3.71 8.27 11.46
CA LYS A 232 -3.90 8.73 12.84
C LYS A 232 -3.64 10.23 12.97
N GLU A 233 -2.52 10.73 12.43
CA GLU A 233 -2.19 12.16 12.48
C GLU A 233 -3.18 13.01 11.66
N ILE A 234 -3.58 12.54 10.48
CA ILE A 234 -4.66 13.16 9.70
C ILE A 234 -5.94 13.24 10.56
N SER A 235 -6.35 12.15 11.20
CA SER A 235 -7.53 12.10 12.06
C SER A 235 -7.43 13.05 13.25
N LYS A 236 -6.25 13.16 13.85
CA LYS A 236 -5.97 14.09 14.97
C LYS A 236 -6.08 15.54 14.52
N SER A 237 -5.44 15.91 13.43
CA SER A 237 -5.50 17.27 12.86
C SER A 237 -6.93 17.68 12.53
N LEU A 238 -7.71 16.80 11.89
CA LEU A 238 -9.11 17.06 11.55
C LEU A 238 -9.99 17.26 12.79
N ARG A 239 -9.79 16.45 13.84
CA ARG A 239 -10.52 16.62 15.13
C ARG A 239 -10.20 17.96 15.80
N ASN A 240 -8.95 18.37 15.72
CA ASN A 240 -8.49 19.65 16.28
C ASN A 240 -8.77 20.84 15.35
N ARG A 241 -9.50 20.65 14.25
CA ARG A 241 -9.76 21.69 13.22
C ARG A 241 -8.48 22.31 12.64
N GLN A 242 -7.38 21.55 12.67
CA GLN A 242 -6.09 21.94 12.10
C GLN A 242 -5.97 21.42 10.66
N ASN A 243 -5.11 22.08 9.88
CA ASN A 243 -4.82 21.61 8.54
C ASN A 243 -3.91 20.38 8.59
N PRO A 244 -4.33 19.20 8.09
CA PRO A 244 -3.51 17.98 8.13
C PRO A 244 -2.31 17.99 7.17
N VAL A 245 -2.10 19.08 6.42
CA VAL A 245 -0.97 19.23 5.46
C VAL A 245 0.21 19.95 6.12
N THR A 246 -0.02 20.69 7.18
CA THR A 246 0.99 21.40 7.98
C THR A 246 1.44 20.55 9.16
#